data_22f2293c94f3cb30341ed1c7f3e4ad99
#
_entry.id   22f2293c94f3cb30341ed1c7f3e4ad99
#
_cell.length_a   1.000
_cell.length_b   1.000
_cell.length_c   1.000
_cell.angle_alpha   90.00
_cell.angle_beta   90.00
_cell.angle_gamma   90.00
#
_symmetry.space_group_name_H-M   'P 1'
#
loop_
_entity.id
_entity.type
_entity.pdbx_description
1 polymer ?
#
loop_
_entity_poly.entity_id
_entity_poly.type
_entity_poly.pdbx_seq_one_letter_code
_entity_poly.pdbx_strand_id
1 'polypeptide(L)'
;MPPRRILLSCGVLVALAFPAGAAPDEDLLGKAAGYPIGTRANWFYDEGVRVGSFSNADKILPHYTLAKSTTPLLLSTTAAASKIEYRFENQSYSLDDFLARQRVTGFLLIREGEVLAERYQYNRNAENRFVSHSMAKSIVSLAVGMALAEKKIASLDDTIAKYVPELAGNPYGETTIRNMLRMASGVPFKEVYDGDDDLAKFNRIRVTQDTVAAFRAFTTREVEQGTRFHYASNQTVALTLLMRAVTGTTLSEYDAAALAAHGCGSRRDLDQDPGRH
;
A
#
# COMPACT_ATOMS: atom_id res chain seq x y z
N MET A 1 -60.49 13.35 5.34
CA MET A 1 -59.03 13.56 5.44
C MET A 1 -58.40 13.14 4.12
N PRO A 2 -57.81 13.99 3.31
CA PRO A 2 -57.15 13.62 2.07
C PRO A 2 -55.73 13.13 2.35
N PRO A 3 -55.18 12.23 1.52
CA PRO A 3 -53.84 11.65 1.73
C PRO A 3 -52.75 12.64 1.39
N ARG A 4 -51.78 12.77 2.30
CA ARG A 4 -50.55 13.53 2.08
C ARG A 4 -49.67 12.83 1.04
N ARG A 5 -49.44 13.49 -0.08
CA ARG A 5 -48.44 13.12 -1.07
C ARG A 5 -47.05 13.48 -0.53
N ILE A 6 -46.23 12.47 -0.30
CA ILE A 6 -44.78 12.64 -0.03
C ILE A 6 -44.11 12.86 -1.37
N LEU A 7 -43.61 14.05 -1.62
CA LEU A 7 -42.72 14.37 -2.71
C LEU A 7 -41.31 13.89 -2.34
N LEU A 8 -40.85 12.78 -2.94
CA LEU A 8 -39.44 12.42 -2.95
C LEU A 8 -38.73 13.40 -3.88
N SER A 9 -37.96 14.31 -3.32
CA SER A 9 -36.99 15.09 -4.08
C SER A 9 -35.78 14.23 -4.39
N CYS A 10 -35.67 13.81 -5.64
CA CYS A 10 -34.42 13.25 -6.20
C CYS A 10 -33.37 14.39 -6.23
N GLY A 11 -32.51 14.42 -5.23
CA GLY A 11 -31.33 15.29 -5.26
C GLY A 11 -30.34 14.79 -6.29
N VAL A 12 -30.28 15.47 -7.44
CA VAL A 12 -29.20 15.28 -8.41
C VAL A 12 -27.91 15.77 -7.76
N LEU A 13 -27.01 14.84 -7.43
CA LEU A 13 -25.63 15.16 -7.04
C LEU A 13 -24.92 15.73 -8.27
N VAL A 14 -24.89 17.05 -8.38
CA VAL A 14 -24.03 17.76 -9.31
C VAL A 14 -22.60 17.62 -8.76
N ALA A 15 -21.81 16.74 -9.36
CA ALA A 15 -20.37 16.74 -9.16
C ALA A 15 -19.84 18.08 -9.70
N LEU A 16 -19.48 18.98 -8.81
CA LEU A 16 -18.77 20.22 -9.17
C LEU A 16 -17.40 19.83 -9.73
N ALA A 17 -17.29 19.73 -11.05
CA ALA A 17 -16.02 19.67 -11.74
C ALA A 17 -15.36 21.04 -11.61
N PHE A 18 -14.41 21.18 -10.67
CA PHE A 18 -13.49 22.29 -10.70
C PHE A 18 -12.57 22.13 -11.91
N PRO A 19 -12.23 23.21 -12.64
CA PRO A 19 -11.20 23.12 -13.65
C PRO A 19 -9.89 22.77 -12.94
N ALA A 20 -9.50 21.51 -13.03
CA ALA A 20 -8.18 21.09 -12.59
C ALA A 20 -7.16 21.83 -13.45
N GLY A 21 -6.29 22.62 -12.85
CA GLY A 21 -5.05 23.04 -13.52
C GLY A 21 -4.37 21.80 -14.09
N ALA A 22 -3.66 21.93 -15.20
CA ALA A 22 -2.95 20.81 -15.81
C ALA A 22 -2.04 20.17 -14.76
N ALA A 23 -2.09 18.84 -14.67
CA ALA A 23 -1.18 18.09 -13.79
C ALA A 23 0.27 18.25 -14.32
N PRO A 24 1.28 18.20 -13.43
CA PRO A 24 2.66 18.40 -13.89
C PRO A 24 3.13 17.25 -14.79
N ASP A 25 3.97 17.57 -15.76
CA ASP A 25 4.69 16.61 -16.61
C ASP A 25 3.79 15.64 -17.41
N GLU A 26 2.56 16.00 -17.71
CA GLU A 26 1.59 15.11 -18.38
C GLU A 26 2.12 14.48 -19.67
N ASP A 27 2.86 15.26 -20.48
CA ASP A 27 3.41 14.76 -21.74
C ASP A 27 4.49 13.69 -21.50
N LEU A 28 5.39 13.94 -20.55
CA LEU A 28 6.43 12.98 -20.14
C LEU A 28 5.81 11.69 -19.58
N LEU A 29 4.69 11.82 -18.89
CA LEU A 29 3.99 10.71 -18.25
C LEU A 29 3.02 9.97 -19.19
N GLY A 30 3.05 10.28 -20.49
CA GLY A 30 2.36 9.52 -21.51
C GLY A 30 0.92 9.97 -21.81
N LYS A 31 0.57 11.24 -21.55
CA LYS A 31 -0.77 11.79 -21.82
C LYS A 31 -1.22 11.56 -23.25
N ALA A 32 -0.37 11.86 -24.23
CA ALA A 32 -0.69 11.72 -25.66
C ALA A 32 -1.08 10.29 -26.06
N ALA A 33 -0.54 9.28 -25.36
CA ALA A 33 -0.85 7.87 -25.55
C ALA A 33 -1.94 7.34 -24.57
N GLY A 34 -2.62 8.22 -23.82
CA GLY A 34 -3.67 7.86 -22.88
C GLY A 34 -3.17 7.16 -21.62
N TYR A 35 -1.93 7.41 -21.20
CA TYR A 35 -1.29 6.77 -20.05
C TYR A 35 -1.21 5.25 -20.20
N PRO A 36 -0.39 4.75 -21.13
CA PRO A 36 -0.31 3.32 -21.43
C PRO A 36 0.22 2.50 -20.24
N ILE A 37 -0.09 1.21 -20.26
CA ILE A 37 0.40 0.23 -19.29
C ILE A 37 1.72 -0.34 -19.83
N GLY A 38 2.74 -0.40 -18.99
CA GLY A 38 4.02 -1.01 -19.31
C GLY A 38 4.01 -2.54 -19.24
N THR A 39 5.18 -3.10 -19.31
CA THR A 39 5.48 -4.52 -19.19
C THR A 39 6.23 -4.79 -17.89
N ARG A 40 6.48 -6.05 -17.54
CA ARG A 40 7.34 -6.40 -16.38
C ARG A 40 8.73 -5.77 -16.42
N ALA A 41 9.24 -5.47 -17.62
CA ALA A 41 10.58 -4.90 -17.77
C ALA A 41 10.64 -3.40 -17.48
N ASN A 42 9.55 -2.65 -17.73
CA ASN A 42 9.61 -1.19 -17.72
C ASN A 42 8.53 -0.49 -16.85
N TRP A 43 7.55 -1.21 -16.34
CA TRP A 43 6.39 -0.64 -15.62
C TRP A 43 6.74 0.31 -14.47
N PHE A 44 7.90 0.11 -13.84
CA PHE A 44 8.33 0.85 -12.65
C PHE A 44 9.22 2.05 -12.97
N TYR A 45 10.14 1.88 -13.96
CA TYR A 45 11.19 2.88 -14.24
C TYR A 45 10.85 3.81 -15.41
N ASP A 46 10.10 3.36 -16.39
CA ASP A 46 9.75 4.14 -17.57
C ASP A 46 8.61 5.12 -17.24
N GLU A 47 8.92 6.42 -17.30
CA GLU A 47 7.99 7.47 -16.94
C GLU A 47 6.76 7.50 -17.86
N GLY A 48 6.94 7.22 -19.16
CA GLY A 48 5.86 7.23 -20.15
C GLY A 48 4.76 6.18 -19.92
N VAL A 49 5.03 5.15 -19.12
CA VAL A 49 4.05 4.10 -18.79
C VAL A 49 3.71 4.04 -17.29
N ARG A 50 4.38 4.83 -16.47
CA ARG A 50 4.27 4.73 -15.00
C ARG A 50 2.87 4.98 -14.48
N VAL A 51 2.20 6.02 -14.95
CA VAL A 51 0.83 6.37 -14.53
C VAL A 51 -0.14 5.23 -14.82
N GLY A 52 -0.11 4.70 -16.05
CA GLY A 52 -0.96 3.57 -16.43
C GLY A 52 -0.63 2.31 -15.64
N SER A 53 0.65 2.00 -15.48
CA SER A 53 1.13 0.82 -14.79
C SER A 53 0.78 0.83 -13.29
N PHE A 54 0.92 1.97 -12.61
CA PHE A 54 0.63 2.08 -11.18
C PHE A 54 -0.87 2.02 -10.85
N SER A 55 -1.71 2.16 -11.86
CA SER A 55 -3.16 1.91 -11.72
C SER A 55 -3.60 0.53 -12.22
N ASN A 56 -2.68 -0.25 -12.81
CA ASN A 56 -2.98 -1.55 -13.42
C ASN A 56 -1.86 -2.57 -13.16
N ALA A 57 -1.23 -2.53 -11.99
CA ALA A 57 -0.16 -3.46 -11.64
C ALA A 57 -0.62 -4.93 -11.64
N ASP A 58 -1.90 -5.17 -11.38
CA ASP A 58 -2.57 -6.46 -11.48
C ASP A 58 -2.56 -7.05 -12.91
N LYS A 59 -2.47 -6.23 -13.94
CA LYS A 59 -2.32 -6.68 -15.35
C LYS A 59 -0.88 -7.02 -15.72
N ILE A 60 0.09 -6.62 -14.89
CA ILE A 60 1.53 -6.78 -15.16
C ILE A 60 2.14 -7.87 -14.28
N LEU A 61 1.73 -7.95 -13.03
CA LEU A 61 2.30 -8.81 -12.00
C LEU A 61 1.30 -9.86 -11.53
N PRO A 62 1.76 -11.06 -11.14
CA PRO A 62 0.92 -12.01 -10.40
C PRO A 62 0.37 -11.32 -9.14
N HIS A 63 -0.90 -11.54 -8.88
CA HIS A 63 -1.59 -10.89 -7.76
C HIS A 63 -2.64 -11.81 -7.14
N TYR A 64 -3.05 -11.47 -5.93
CA TYR A 64 -4.24 -12.00 -5.28
C TYR A 64 -5.28 -10.88 -5.18
N THR A 65 -6.54 -11.20 -5.41
CA THR A 65 -7.63 -10.26 -5.18
C THR A 65 -8.23 -10.53 -3.81
N LEU A 66 -8.21 -9.52 -2.95
CA LEU A 66 -8.88 -9.60 -1.65
C LEU A 66 -10.34 -9.22 -1.84
N ALA A 67 -11.24 -10.07 -1.33
CA ALA A 67 -12.65 -9.73 -1.29
C ALA A 67 -12.89 -8.58 -0.32
N LYS A 68 -13.74 -7.65 -0.71
CA LYS A 68 -14.20 -6.57 0.17
C LYS A 68 -15.09 -7.11 1.30
N SER A 69 -15.20 -6.34 2.38
CA SER A 69 -16.22 -6.60 3.40
C SER A 69 -17.63 -6.50 2.81
N THR A 70 -18.52 -7.40 3.24
CA THR A 70 -19.96 -7.31 2.94
C THR A 70 -20.64 -6.15 3.68
N THR A 71 -19.98 -5.61 4.71
CA THR A 71 -20.42 -4.47 5.52
C THR A 71 -19.32 -3.41 5.55
N PRO A 72 -19.03 -2.71 4.44
CA PRO A 72 -17.95 -1.74 4.40
C PRO A 72 -18.23 -0.56 5.29
N LEU A 73 -17.19 -0.04 5.96
CA LEU A 73 -17.26 1.22 6.67
C LEU A 73 -17.48 2.34 5.66
N LEU A 74 -18.64 3.01 5.78
CA LEU A 74 -18.95 4.17 4.94
C LEU A 74 -18.36 5.42 5.58
N LEU A 75 -17.53 6.12 4.82
CA LEU A 75 -17.05 7.45 5.22
C LEU A 75 -18.08 8.49 4.81
N SER A 76 -18.38 9.43 5.72
CA SER A 76 -19.16 10.61 5.37
C SER A 76 -18.36 11.55 4.47
N THR A 77 -19.05 12.39 3.70
CA THR A 77 -18.40 13.40 2.85
C THR A 77 -18.91 14.76 3.28
N THR A 78 -18.02 15.70 3.55
CA THR A 78 -18.44 17.06 3.83
C THR A 78 -19.02 17.73 2.58
N ALA A 79 -20.15 18.40 2.71
CA ALA A 79 -20.79 19.13 1.61
C ALA A 79 -20.01 20.40 1.23
N ALA A 80 -19.22 20.95 2.15
CA ALA A 80 -18.41 22.13 1.92
C ALA A 80 -16.99 21.72 1.51
N ALA A 81 -16.51 22.25 0.37
CA ALA A 81 -15.11 22.11 0.01
C ALA A 81 -14.24 22.74 1.11
N SER A 82 -13.54 21.90 1.86
CA SER A 82 -12.63 22.40 2.90
C SER A 82 -11.49 23.16 2.22
N LYS A 83 -11.24 24.39 2.65
CA LYS A 83 -10.08 25.16 2.24
C LYS A 83 -8.85 24.52 2.88
N ILE A 84 -8.03 23.81 2.08
CA ILE A 84 -6.82 23.16 2.53
C ILE A 84 -5.65 24.03 2.16
N GLU A 85 -4.96 24.52 3.19
CA GLU A 85 -3.77 25.36 3.05
C GLU A 85 -2.65 24.79 3.93
N TYR A 86 -1.41 24.99 3.50
CA TYR A 86 -0.23 24.62 4.27
C TYR A 86 0.86 25.67 4.14
N ARG A 87 1.80 25.69 5.07
CA ARG A 87 2.95 26.56 5.03
C ARG A 87 4.23 25.75 4.86
N PHE A 88 5.04 26.21 3.94
CA PHE A 88 6.39 25.68 3.69
C PHE A 88 7.35 26.84 3.37
N GLU A 89 8.52 26.87 3.97
CA GLU A 89 9.55 27.93 3.80
C GLU A 89 8.96 29.34 3.91
N ASN A 90 8.14 29.58 4.93
CA ASN A 90 7.45 30.85 5.20
C ASN A 90 6.41 31.30 4.15
N GLN A 91 6.09 30.49 3.16
CA GLN A 91 5.04 30.77 2.18
C GLN A 91 3.81 29.91 2.47
N SER A 92 2.65 30.44 2.12
CA SER A 92 1.37 29.71 2.21
C SER A 92 1.00 29.18 0.83
N TYR A 93 0.52 27.94 0.80
CA TYR A 93 0.13 27.21 -0.40
C TYR A 93 -1.24 26.57 -0.20
N SER A 94 -1.99 26.44 -1.27
CA SER A 94 -3.22 25.69 -1.33
C SER A 94 -2.98 24.22 -1.70
N LEU A 95 -4.01 23.38 -1.57
CA LEU A 95 -4.00 22.01 -2.11
C LEU A 95 -3.80 22.04 -3.64
N ASP A 96 -4.39 22.97 -4.34
CA ASP A 96 -4.25 23.09 -5.81
C ASP A 96 -2.81 23.44 -6.20
N ASP A 97 -2.12 24.29 -5.44
CA ASP A 97 -0.69 24.55 -5.62
C ASP A 97 0.15 23.28 -5.40
N PHE A 98 -0.21 22.46 -4.43
CA PHE A 98 0.45 21.18 -4.20
C PHE A 98 0.25 20.23 -5.39
N LEU A 99 -0.98 20.05 -5.82
CA LEU A 99 -1.32 19.17 -6.94
C LEU A 99 -0.71 19.62 -8.27
N ALA A 100 -0.61 20.92 -8.51
CA ALA A 100 0.02 21.48 -9.71
C ALA A 100 1.53 21.25 -9.79
N ARG A 101 2.18 20.96 -8.64
CA ARG A 101 3.63 20.74 -8.54
C ARG A 101 4.03 19.29 -8.30
N GLN A 102 3.12 18.47 -7.83
CA GLN A 102 3.40 17.09 -7.44
C GLN A 102 2.68 16.10 -8.37
N ARG A 103 3.41 15.06 -8.77
CA ARG A 103 2.88 13.96 -9.59
C ARG A 103 2.00 13.03 -8.75
N VAL A 104 0.86 13.55 -8.30
CA VAL A 104 -0.11 12.82 -7.47
C VAL A 104 -1.22 12.27 -8.35
N THR A 105 -1.41 10.97 -8.39
CA THR A 105 -2.50 10.34 -9.15
C THR A 105 -3.82 10.35 -8.41
N GLY A 106 -3.79 10.24 -7.09
CA GLY A 106 -4.96 10.33 -6.22
C GLY A 106 -4.59 10.92 -4.87
N PHE A 107 -5.42 11.80 -4.36
CA PHE A 107 -5.28 12.44 -3.05
C PHE A 107 -6.59 12.28 -2.27
N LEU A 108 -6.48 11.81 -1.04
CA LEU A 108 -7.61 11.66 -0.12
C LEU A 108 -7.22 12.21 1.25
N LEU A 109 -8.01 13.14 1.77
CA LEU A 109 -7.87 13.65 3.14
C LEU A 109 -9.10 13.29 3.95
N ILE A 110 -8.87 12.59 5.05
CA ILE A 110 -9.91 12.16 5.98
C ILE A 110 -9.59 12.70 7.36
N ARG A 111 -10.62 13.17 8.07
CA ARG A 111 -10.54 13.53 9.49
C ARG A 111 -11.78 13.00 10.21
N GLU A 112 -11.57 12.25 11.28
CA GLU A 112 -12.65 11.72 12.13
C GLU A 112 -13.73 10.94 11.35
N GLY A 113 -13.32 10.18 10.32
CA GLY A 113 -14.24 9.42 9.47
C GLY A 113 -14.94 10.24 8.38
N GLU A 114 -14.63 11.52 8.25
CA GLU A 114 -15.19 12.41 7.23
C GLU A 114 -14.15 12.70 6.14
N VAL A 115 -14.54 12.56 4.87
CA VAL A 115 -13.73 12.91 3.72
C VAL A 115 -13.79 14.42 3.51
N LEU A 116 -12.67 15.10 3.74
CA LEU A 116 -12.53 16.54 3.59
C LEU A 116 -12.11 16.94 2.17
N ALA A 117 -11.34 16.12 1.49
CA ALA A 117 -10.98 16.32 0.11
C ALA A 117 -10.65 14.99 -0.57
N GLU A 118 -11.06 14.87 -1.82
CA GLU A 118 -10.72 13.79 -2.73
C GLU A 118 -10.41 14.42 -4.10
N ARG A 119 -9.21 14.14 -4.67
CA ARG A 119 -8.73 14.72 -5.92
C ARG A 119 -8.00 13.66 -6.74
N TYR A 120 -8.11 13.76 -8.04
CA TYR A 120 -7.46 12.86 -9.00
C TYR A 120 -6.82 13.66 -10.14
N GLN A 121 -5.67 13.17 -10.61
CA GLN A 121 -4.96 13.71 -11.76
C GLN A 121 -4.68 12.60 -12.78
N TYR A 122 -4.15 12.96 -13.96
CA TYR A 122 -3.72 12.04 -15.02
C TYR A 122 -4.84 11.11 -15.50
N ASN A 123 -6.03 11.65 -15.67
CA ASN A 123 -7.20 10.86 -16.08
C ASN A 123 -7.54 9.71 -15.11
N ARG A 124 -7.09 9.79 -13.88
CA ARG A 124 -7.49 8.85 -12.83
C ARG A 124 -8.78 9.33 -12.17
N ASN A 125 -9.45 8.41 -11.58
CA ASN A 125 -10.68 8.66 -10.84
C ASN A 125 -10.80 7.67 -9.68
N ALA A 126 -11.92 7.75 -9.03
CA ALA A 126 -12.25 6.95 -7.89
C ALA A 126 -12.32 5.44 -8.18
N GLU A 127 -12.52 5.02 -9.40
CA GLU A 127 -12.62 3.61 -9.81
C GLU A 127 -11.25 2.98 -10.08
N ASN A 128 -10.19 3.78 -10.18
CA ASN A 128 -8.87 3.27 -10.43
C ASN A 128 -8.26 2.64 -9.16
N ARG A 129 -7.47 1.61 -9.36
CA ARG A 129 -6.56 1.11 -8.33
C ARG A 129 -5.31 1.97 -8.28
N PHE A 130 -4.63 1.96 -7.14
CA PHE A 130 -3.40 2.72 -6.93
C PHE A 130 -2.39 1.82 -6.23
N VAL A 131 -1.20 1.70 -6.80
CA VAL A 131 -0.11 0.94 -6.16
C VAL A 131 0.29 1.65 -4.87
N SER A 132 0.23 0.93 -3.77
CA SER A 132 0.56 1.43 -2.43
C SER A 132 2.06 1.44 -2.14
N HIS A 133 2.87 0.72 -2.94
CA HIS A 133 4.29 0.51 -2.65
C HIS A 133 4.51 0.15 -1.17
N SER A 134 5.40 0.87 -0.51
CA SER A 134 5.78 0.58 0.88
C SER A 134 4.71 0.88 1.93
N MET A 135 3.61 1.53 1.60
CA MET A 135 2.45 1.59 2.51
C MET A 135 1.92 0.20 2.86
N ALA A 136 2.11 -0.80 1.99
CA ALA A 136 1.78 -2.20 2.28
C ALA A 136 2.49 -2.75 3.52
N LYS A 137 3.66 -2.21 3.90
CA LYS A 137 4.36 -2.60 5.13
C LYS A 137 3.55 -2.32 6.39
N SER A 138 2.71 -1.28 6.38
CA SER A 138 1.79 -0.96 7.47
C SER A 138 0.71 -2.03 7.61
N ILE A 139 0.22 -2.59 6.49
CA ILE A 139 -0.74 -3.71 6.52
C ILE A 139 -0.09 -4.95 7.13
N VAL A 140 1.14 -5.28 6.73
CA VAL A 140 1.90 -6.39 7.34
C VAL A 140 2.07 -6.17 8.85
N SER A 141 2.37 -4.94 9.29
CA SER A 141 2.48 -4.60 10.70
C SER A 141 1.17 -4.80 11.47
N LEU A 142 0.03 -4.41 10.88
CA LEU A 142 -1.29 -4.66 11.46
C LEU A 142 -1.58 -6.16 11.57
N ALA A 143 -1.26 -6.95 10.54
CA ALA A 143 -1.41 -8.40 10.56
C ALA A 143 -0.60 -9.06 11.69
N VAL A 144 0.64 -8.63 11.91
CA VAL A 144 1.46 -9.08 13.05
C VAL A 144 0.81 -8.72 14.38
N GLY A 145 0.24 -7.49 14.49
CA GLY A 145 -0.49 -7.06 15.68
C GLY A 145 -1.73 -7.92 15.97
N MET A 146 -2.48 -8.27 14.93
CA MET A 146 -3.63 -9.18 15.05
C MET A 146 -3.19 -10.59 15.47
N ALA A 147 -2.16 -11.15 14.87
CA ALA A 147 -1.62 -12.46 15.24
C ALA A 147 -1.10 -12.51 16.70
N LEU A 148 -0.55 -11.39 17.19
CA LEU A 148 -0.17 -11.23 18.59
C LEU A 148 -1.42 -11.22 19.50
N ALA A 149 -2.45 -10.46 19.15
CA ALA A 149 -3.71 -10.39 19.89
C ALA A 149 -4.43 -11.77 19.92
N GLU A 150 -4.36 -12.53 18.84
CA GLU A 150 -4.88 -13.89 18.71
C GLU A 150 -3.99 -14.94 19.39
N LYS A 151 -2.88 -14.53 20.02
CA LYS A 151 -1.90 -15.42 20.68
C LYS A 151 -1.22 -16.44 19.75
N LYS A 152 -1.25 -16.21 18.44
CA LYS A 152 -0.46 -16.96 17.44
C LYS A 152 1.03 -16.61 17.53
N ILE A 153 1.33 -15.38 17.93
CA ILE A 153 2.65 -14.89 18.31
C ILE A 153 2.64 -14.70 19.83
N ALA A 154 3.59 -15.28 20.53
CA ALA A 154 3.63 -15.21 21.99
C ALA A 154 4.17 -13.86 22.50
N SER A 155 5.20 -13.34 21.84
CA SER A 155 5.83 -12.06 22.20
C SER A 155 6.47 -11.39 20.97
N LEU A 156 6.47 -10.06 20.93
CA LEU A 156 7.28 -9.32 19.96
C LEU A 156 8.78 -9.42 20.23
N ASP A 157 9.18 -9.88 21.41
CA ASP A 157 10.60 -10.08 21.77
C ASP A 157 11.09 -11.48 21.38
N ASP A 158 10.23 -12.34 20.87
CA ASP A 158 10.62 -13.58 20.23
C ASP A 158 11.37 -13.30 18.91
N THR A 159 12.34 -14.17 18.59
CA THR A 159 13.06 -14.10 17.32
C THR A 159 12.20 -14.65 16.18
N ILE A 160 12.49 -14.21 14.96
CA ILE A 160 11.85 -14.75 13.74
C ILE A 160 12.09 -16.27 13.66
N ALA A 161 13.30 -16.75 13.97
CA ALA A 161 13.68 -18.16 13.90
C ALA A 161 12.85 -19.06 14.83
N LYS A 162 12.29 -18.53 15.91
CA LYS A 162 11.38 -19.28 16.79
C LYS A 162 10.16 -19.83 16.03
N TYR A 163 9.70 -19.10 15.02
CA TYR A 163 8.51 -19.44 14.24
C TYR A 163 8.87 -19.88 12.80
N VAL A 164 10.04 -19.49 12.31
CA VAL A 164 10.57 -19.80 10.98
C VAL A 164 11.96 -20.45 11.18
N PRO A 165 12.01 -21.73 11.62
CA PRO A 165 13.26 -22.40 11.98
C PRO A 165 14.24 -22.52 10.83
N GLU A 166 13.79 -22.42 9.58
CA GLU A 166 14.66 -22.40 8.39
C GLU A 166 15.62 -21.18 8.35
N LEU A 167 15.34 -20.16 9.16
CA LEU A 167 16.19 -18.99 9.34
C LEU A 167 17.05 -19.04 10.60
N ALA A 168 17.07 -20.16 11.33
CA ALA A 168 17.94 -20.31 12.50
C ALA A 168 19.43 -20.12 12.13
N GLY A 169 20.15 -19.37 12.95
CA GLY A 169 21.55 -19.01 12.72
C GLY A 169 21.76 -17.91 11.68
N ASN A 170 20.70 -17.47 11.00
CA ASN A 170 20.78 -16.33 10.11
C ASN A 170 20.54 -15.01 10.88
N PRO A 171 21.23 -13.90 10.63
CA PRO A 171 21.04 -12.64 11.34
C PRO A 171 19.60 -12.11 11.33
N TYR A 172 18.86 -12.32 10.25
CA TYR A 172 17.44 -11.97 10.20
C TYR A 172 16.60 -12.92 11.05
N GLY A 173 16.90 -14.23 11.04
CA GLY A 173 16.23 -15.21 11.90
C GLY A 173 16.41 -14.90 13.38
N GLU A 174 17.62 -14.51 13.77
CA GLU A 174 17.96 -14.14 15.16
C GLU A 174 17.50 -12.74 15.57
N THR A 175 16.86 -11.99 14.67
CA THR A 175 16.28 -10.68 14.98
C THR A 175 14.90 -10.86 15.60
N THR A 176 14.59 -10.08 16.64
CA THR A 176 13.27 -10.10 17.27
C THR A 176 12.21 -9.51 16.31
N ILE A 177 10.97 -9.97 16.45
CA ILE A 177 9.83 -9.44 15.70
C ILE A 177 9.72 -7.93 15.89
N ARG A 178 9.92 -7.43 17.11
CA ARG A 178 9.95 -6.00 17.45
C ARG A 178 10.96 -5.24 16.60
N ASN A 179 12.18 -5.73 16.51
CA ASN A 179 13.25 -5.06 15.77
C ASN A 179 13.06 -5.16 14.24
N MET A 180 12.43 -6.24 13.75
CA MET A 180 11.99 -6.32 12.35
C MET A 180 10.96 -5.24 12.02
N LEU A 181 9.92 -5.09 12.86
CA LEU A 181 8.88 -4.06 12.70
C LEU A 181 9.47 -2.64 12.73
N ARG A 182 10.54 -2.44 13.50
CA ARG A 182 11.22 -1.14 13.64
C ARG A 182 12.30 -0.88 12.58
N MET A 183 12.47 -1.78 11.60
CA MET A 183 13.57 -1.70 10.63
C MET A 183 14.94 -1.58 11.29
N ALA A 184 15.19 -2.38 12.31
CA ALA A 184 16.38 -2.30 13.16
C ALA A 184 17.06 -3.66 13.34
N SER A 185 17.15 -4.47 12.27
CA SER A 185 17.80 -5.77 12.30
C SER A 185 19.32 -5.69 12.55
N GLY A 186 19.96 -4.55 12.26
CA GLY A 186 21.41 -4.38 12.30
C GLY A 186 22.16 -5.05 11.15
N VAL A 187 21.45 -5.63 10.19
CA VAL A 187 22.01 -6.22 8.98
C VAL A 187 22.15 -5.13 7.92
N PRO A 188 23.34 -4.95 7.30
CA PRO A 188 23.50 -4.00 6.22
C PRO A 188 22.70 -4.47 4.98
N PHE A 189 22.04 -3.51 4.34
CA PHE A 189 21.21 -3.79 3.16
C PHE A 189 21.08 -2.52 2.31
N LYS A 190 21.67 -2.53 1.13
CA LYS A 190 21.59 -1.41 0.20
C LYS A 190 20.27 -1.47 -0.57
N GLU A 191 19.44 -0.45 -0.43
CA GLU A 191 18.15 -0.32 -1.13
C GLU A 191 18.04 1.08 -1.74
N VAL A 192 18.51 1.22 -2.97
CA VAL A 192 18.58 2.50 -3.70
C VAL A 192 17.88 2.45 -5.06
N TYR A 193 17.34 1.31 -5.43
CA TYR A 193 16.53 1.08 -6.64
C TYR A 193 17.32 1.31 -7.95
N ASP A 194 18.63 1.07 -7.95
CA ASP A 194 19.49 1.18 -9.15
C ASP A 194 19.48 -0.10 -10.01
N GLY A 195 18.79 -1.15 -9.57
CA GLY A 195 18.70 -2.43 -10.28
C GLY A 195 19.82 -3.42 -9.98
N ASP A 196 20.87 -2.98 -9.25
CA ASP A 196 22.01 -3.82 -8.86
C ASP A 196 22.33 -3.72 -7.35
N ASP A 197 21.40 -3.21 -6.57
CA ASP A 197 21.47 -3.14 -5.13
C ASP A 197 21.13 -4.48 -4.45
N ASP A 198 21.22 -4.51 -3.10
CA ASP A 198 20.90 -5.71 -2.33
C ASP A 198 19.43 -6.11 -2.46
N LEU A 199 18.52 -5.15 -2.68
CA LEU A 199 17.13 -5.45 -2.95
C LEU A 199 16.95 -6.20 -4.28
N ALA A 200 17.64 -5.78 -5.34
CA ALA A 200 17.62 -6.44 -6.63
C ALA A 200 18.20 -7.86 -6.52
N LYS A 201 19.34 -8.02 -5.80
CA LYS A 201 19.95 -9.32 -5.51
C LYS A 201 19.01 -10.22 -4.73
N PHE A 202 18.41 -9.72 -3.65
CA PHE A 202 17.44 -10.44 -2.81
C PHE A 202 16.25 -10.93 -3.64
N ASN A 203 15.64 -10.05 -4.44
CA ASN A 203 14.51 -10.39 -5.28
C ASN A 203 14.87 -11.40 -6.37
N ARG A 204 16.05 -11.31 -6.97
CA ARG A 204 16.53 -12.28 -7.96
C ARG A 204 16.63 -13.68 -7.36
N ILE A 205 17.26 -13.82 -6.18
CA ILE A 205 17.37 -15.11 -5.50
C ILE A 205 16.00 -15.64 -5.12
N ARG A 206 15.12 -14.79 -4.57
CA ARG A 206 13.76 -15.16 -4.19
C ARG A 206 12.94 -15.73 -5.34
N VAL A 207 13.10 -15.19 -6.55
CA VAL A 207 12.36 -15.63 -7.74
C VAL A 207 12.98 -16.87 -8.37
N THR A 208 14.31 -17.01 -8.36
CA THR A 208 15.00 -18.12 -9.00
C THR A 208 15.18 -19.36 -8.11
N GLN A 209 15.09 -19.17 -6.81
CA GLN A 209 15.20 -20.24 -5.81
C GLN A 209 13.99 -20.19 -4.86
N ASP A 210 14.15 -19.50 -3.71
CA ASP A 210 13.09 -19.29 -2.72
C ASP A 210 13.43 -18.12 -1.78
N THR A 211 12.47 -17.77 -0.92
CA THR A 211 12.62 -16.65 0.01
C THR A 211 13.64 -16.93 1.12
N VAL A 212 13.75 -18.17 1.60
CA VAL A 212 14.73 -18.54 2.64
C VAL A 212 16.14 -18.47 2.08
N ALA A 213 16.36 -18.96 0.85
CA ALA A 213 17.64 -18.84 0.15
C ALA A 213 18.07 -17.37 -0.03
N ALA A 214 17.10 -16.48 -0.31
CA ALA A 214 17.37 -15.05 -0.40
C ALA A 214 17.89 -14.47 0.93
N PHE A 215 17.33 -14.86 2.06
CA PHE A 215 17.84 -14.45 3.39
C PHE A 215 19.22 -15.03 3.69
N ARG A 216 19.48 -16.29 3.31
CA ARG A 216 20.77 -16.95 3.53
C ARG A 216 21.92 -16.29 2.77
N ALA A 217 21.65 -15.47 1.76
CA ALA A 217 22.67 -14.69 1.06
C ALA A 217 23.20 -13.48 1.88
N PHE A 218 22.57 -13.17 3.02
CA PHE A 218 22.93 -12.06 3.91
C PHE A 218 23.25 -12.61 5.30
N THR A 219 24.53 -12.80 5.59
CA THR A 219 25.01 -13.54 6.78
C THR A 219 25.67 -12.65 7.83
N THR A 220 25.85 -11.37 7.55
CA THR A 220 26.58 -10.45 8.42
C THR A 220 25.60 -9.51 9.12
N ARG A 221 25.76 -9.36 10.44
CA ARG A 221 25.17 -8.28 11.24
C ARG A 221 26.28 -7.27 11.54
N GLU A 222 26.09 -6.03 11.13
CA GLU A 222 27.09 -4.97 11.28
C GLU A 222 27.02 -4.31 12.66
N VAL A 223 25.80 -4.10 13.16
CA VAL A 223 25.54 -3.52 14.50
C VAL A 223 24.50 -4.36 15.22
N GLU A 224 24.50 -4.25 16.56
CA GLU A 224 23.48 -4.95 17.36
C GLU A 224 22.06 -4.55 16.93
N GLN A 225 21.15 -5.53 16.89
CA GLN A 225 19.76 -5.28 16.57
C GLN A 225 19.12 -4.28 17.54
N GLY A 226 18.22 -3.45 17.03
CA GLY A 226 17.53 -2.45 17.84
C GLY A 226 18.29 -1.15 18.06
N THR A 227 19.58 -1.08 17.72
CA THR A 227 20.43 0.10 17.98
C THR A 227 20.37 1.15 16.88
N ARG A 228 20.12 0.74 15.63
CA ARG A 228 20.10 1.63 14.48
C ARG A 228 18.89 1.32 13.58
N PHE A 229 18.11 2.35 13.26
CA PHE A 229 17.14 2.26 12.18
C PHE A 229 17.88 2.16 10.83
N HIS A 230 17.49 1.15 10.02
CA HIS A 230 17.99 0.99 8.67
C HIS A 230 16.88 0.40 7.79
N TYR A 231 16.32 1.26 6.93
CA TYR A 231 15.23 0.85 6.07
C TYR A 231 15.67 -0.25 5.10
N ALA A 232 14.96 -1.38 5.13
CA ALA A 232 15.23 -2.52 4.27
C ALA A 232 13.95 -3.34 4.05
N SER A 233 13.49 -3.42 2.81
CA SER A 233 12.22 -4.08 2.45
C SER A 233 12.20 -5.57 2.80
N ASN A 234 13.36 -6.24 2.80
CA ASN A 234 13.46 -7.63 3.16
C ASN A 234 13.08 -7.92 4.62
N GLN A 235 13.21 -6.96 5.55
CA GLN A 235 12.73 -7.11 6.92
C GLN A 235 11.22 -7.33 6.97
N THR A 236 10.46 -6.65 6.11
CA THR A 236 9.01 -6.90 5.98
C THR A 236 8.74 -8.26 5.33
N VAL A 237 9.59 -8.70 4.39
CA VAL A 237 9.46 -10.05 3.82
C VAL A 237 9.67 -11.13 4.88
N ALA A 238 10.59 -10.94 5.85
CA ALA A 238 10.74 -11.85 7.00
C ALA A 238 9.46 -11.92 7.83
N LEU A 239 8.78 -10.79 8.04
CA LEU A 239 7.48 -10.75 8.73
C LEU A 239 6.38 -11.47 7.93
N THR A 240 6.42 -11.50 6.60
CA THR A 240 5.48 -12.30 5.81
C THR A 240 5.72 -13.80 5.94
N LEU A 241 6.98 -14.24 6.06
CA LEU A 241 7.30 -15.63 6.37
C LEU A 241 6.81 -16.01 7.78
N LEU A 242 7.05 -15.14 8.76
CA LEU A 242 6.50 -15.30 10.12
C LEU A 242 4.98 -15.48 10.08
N MET A 243 4.27 -14.58 9.40
CA MET A 243 2.80 -14.65 9.31
C MET A 243 2.33 -15.97 8.71
N ARG A 244 2.95 -16.41 7.61
CA ARG A 244 2.65 -17.71 7.02
C ARG A 244 2.87 -18.88 8.00
N ALA A 245 3.95 -18.85 8.77
CA ALA A 245 4.28 -19.88 9.73
C ALA A 245 3.25 -19.95 10.88
N VAL A 246 2.82 -18.81 11.41
CA VAL A 246 1.91 -18.77 12.57
C VAL A 246 0.43 -18.88 12.21
N THR A 247 0.05 -18.58 10.97
CA THR A 247 -1.35 -18.66 10.51
C THR A 247 -1.65 -19.90 9.70
N GLY A 248 -0.64 -20.54 9.10
CA GLY A 248 -0.80 -21.68 8.20
C GLY A 248 -1.37 -21.30 6.81
N THR A 249 -1.61 -19.99 6.55
CA THR A 249 -2.19 -19.47 5.31
C THR A 249 -1.27 -18.42 4.69
N THR A 250 -1.58 -17.98 3.49
CA THR A 250 -0.90 -16.80 2.93
C THR A 250 -1.29 -15.53 3.68
N LEU A 251 -0.41 -14.52 3.67
CA LEU A 251 -0.75 -13.22 4.25
C LEU A 251 -2.02 -12.63 3.62
N SER A 252 -2.18 -12.79 2.30
CA SER A 252 -3.37 -12.30 1.58
C SER A 252 -4.66 -12.94 2.07
N GLU A 253 -4.67 -14.24 2.34
CA GLU A 253 -5.85 -14.96 2.88
C GLU A 253 -6.15 -14.51 4.32
N TYR A 254 -5.10 -14.36 5.15
CA TYR A 254 -5.25 -13.89 6.52
C TYR A 254 -5.76 -12.45 6.56
N ASP A 255 -5.16 -11.55 5.78
CA ASP A 255 -5.58 -10.14 5.68
C ASP A 255 -7.00 -10.01 5.13
N ALA A 256 -7.39 -10.83 4.14
CA ALA A 256 -8.75 -10.81 3.60
C ALA A 256 -9.79 -11.04 4.69
N ALA A 257 -9.59 -12.06 5.53
CA ALA A 257 -10.50 -12.38 6.63
C ALA A 257 -10.54 -11.26 7.68
N ALA A 258 -9.36 -10.74 8.06
CA ALA A 258 -9.23 -9.70 9.07
C ALA A 258 -9.77 -8.35 8.59
N LEU A 259 -9.42 -7.92 7.39
CA LEU A 259 -9.88 -6.66 6.81
C LEU A 259 -11.40 -6.69 6.56
N ALA A 260 -11.95 -7.83 6.12
CA ALA A 260 -13.38 -8.01 5.96
C ALA A 260 -14.11 -7.90 7.32
N ALA A 261 -13.57 -8.51 8.39
CA ALA A 261 -14.15 -8.45 9.73
C ALA A 261 -14.20 -7.02 10.30
N HIS A 262 -13.23 -6.17 9.91
CA HIS A 262 -13.16 -4.77 10.35
C HIS A 262 -13.82 -3.77 9.38
N GLY A 263 -14.64 -4.23 8.45
CA GLY A 263 -15.38 -3.36 7.53
C GLY A 263 -14.49 -2.68 6.48
N CYS A 264 -13.27 -3.18 6.25
CA CYS A 264 -12.43 -2.70 5.18
C CYS A 264 -13.01 -3.14 3.84
N GLY A 265 -13.54 -2.18 3.11
CA GLY A 265 -14.09 -2.37 1.78
C GLY A 265 -14.10 -1.04 1.06
N SER A 266 -13.95 -1.05 -0.25
CA SER A 266 -14.11 0.14 -1.05
C SER A 266 -15.59 0.35 -1.35
N ARG A 267 -16.09 1.58 -1.24
CA ARG A 267 -17.42 1.95 -1.74
C ARG A 267 -17.60 1.59 -3.22
N ARG A 268 -16.51 1.52 -3.95
CA ARG A 268 -16.42 1.25 -5.40
C ARG A 268 -16.38 -0.23 -5.74
N ASP A 269 -15.90 -1.06 -4.80
CA ASP A 269 -15.91 -2.50 -4.99
C ASP A 269 -17.33 -3.09 -4.86
N LEU A 270 -18.32 -2.31 -4.44
CA LEU A 270 -19.71 -2.74 -4.36
C LEU A 270 -20.33 -2.99 -5.75
N ASP A 271 -19.77 -2.38 -6.79
CA ASP A 271 -20.30 -2.47 -8.17
C ASP A 271 -19.49 -3.40 -9.08
N GLN A 272 -18.43 -4.05 -8.59
CA GLN A 272 -17.67 -5.00 -9.40
C GLN A 272 -18.25 -6.42 -9.27
N ASP A 273 -18.77 -6.91 -10.37
CA ASP A 273 -19.29 -8.27 -10.56
C ASP A 273 -18.25 -9.33 -10.11
N PRO A 274 -18.59 -10.25 -9.20
CA PRO A 274 -17.71 -11.33 -8.75
C PRO A 274 -17.37 -12.36 -9.85
N GLY A 275 -17.84 -12.18 -11.08
CA GLY A 275 -17.70 -13.12 -12.20
C GLY A 275 -16.58 -12.84 -13.20
N ARG A 276 -15.72 -11.82 -13.02
CA ARG A 276 -14.56 -11.61 -13.92
C ARG A 276 -13.27 -12.09 -13.27
N HIS A 277 -12.95 -13.32 -13.54
CA HIS A 277 -11.65 -13.96 -13.28
C HIS A 277 -10.61 -13.61 -14.33
#